data_a849f8cf91f4dc628ec39f0c1fbe4ced
#
_entry.id   a849f8cf91f4dc628ec39f0c1fbe4ced
#
_cell.length_a   1.000
_cell.length_b   1.000
_cell.length_c   1.000
_cell.angle_alpha   90.00
_cell.angle_beta   90.00
_cell.angle_gamma   90.00
#
_symmetry.space_group_name_H-M   'P 1'
#
loop_
_entity.id
_entity.type
_entity.pdbx_description
1 polymer ?
#
loop_
_entity_poly.entity_id
_entity_poly.type
_entity_poly.pdbx_seq_one_letter_code
_entity_poly.pdbx_strand_id
1 'polypeptide(L)'
;LVCGLRLQEAGQKCAIVSAGQNAMHFFSGGFGLLAKLPDGTDVDAPLAAIPSLEATHPYAKIGAEKIEKYAEETKRLFRTLGINVEGTAEQNRYVISASGALKPAWLTIDDIASVSAKDEKIADNALIVNIDGFLDFNTAFIAESFEKRGTTCEITAVTTNEIRNLRRNPSEMRASNIARIMDNTAARTTFVNAVEAELAEGKFDAVVLPAVFGLKNHETVQAVREELGIKTLFIGTLPPSVPGIRSQMQMKRAFEAKGGTFLMGDEAVASEIKDGKVTAIKTSNLGDIELTADNYVLASGSYFGHGIIAEIDKVTEPVFGADVIFDNDRGN
;
A
#
# COMPACT_ATOMS: atom_id res chain seq x y z
N LEU A 1 3.69 -9.28 8.55
CA LEU A 1 4.39 -10.10 7.54
C LEU A 1 5.89 -9.79 7.47
N VAL A 2 6.32 -8.53 7.32
CA VAL A 2 7.76 -8.18 7.25
C VAL A 2 8.51 -8.65 8.49
N CYS A 3 7.98 -8.41 9.69
CA CYS A 3 8.57 -8.88 10.95
C CYS A 3 8.71 -10.42 10.96
N GLY A 4 7.64 -11.15 10.62
CA GLY A 4 7.68 -12.62 10.58
C GLY A 4 8.69 -13.17 9.58
N LEU A 5 8.79 -12.57 8.39
CA LEU A 5 9.80 -12.94 7.38
C LEU A 5 11.22 -12.72 7.91
N ARG A 6 11.49 -11.59 8.59
CA ARG A 6 12.80 -11.31 9.19
C ARG A 6 13.15 -12.27 10.34
N LEU A 7 12.19 -12.63 11.17
CA LEU A 7 12.38 -13.62 12.24
C LEU A 7 12.69 -15.00 11.65
N GLN A 8 12.01 -15.40 10.57
CA GLN A 8 12.32 -16.66 9.88
C GLN A 8 13.72 -16.66 9.25
N GLU A 9 14.17 -15.53 8.69
CA GLU A 9 15.55 -15.38 8.20
C GLU A 9 16.58 -15.56 9.34
N ALA A 10 16.20 -15.21 10.56
CA ALA A 10 16.99 -15.45 11.78
C ALA A 10 16.79 -16.85 12.38
N GLY A 11 16.13 -17.77 11.67
CA GLY A 11 15.92 -19.15 12.11
C GLY A 11 14.80 -19.37 13.13
N GLN A 12 13.95 -18.34 13.38
CA GLN A 12 12.85 -18.45 14.33
C GLN A 12 11.62 -19.09 13.69
N LYS A 13 10.91 -19.93 14.43
CA LYS A 13 9.58 -20.42 14.05
C LYS A 13 8.56 -19.32 14.37
N CYS A 14 7.70 -18.99 13.42
CA CYS A 14 6.75 -17.90 13.57
C CYS A 14 5.34 -18.33 13.19
N ALA A 15 4.35 -17.81 13.94
CA ALA A 15 2.95 -17.78 13.55
C ALA A 15 2.45 -16.34 13.49
N ILE A 16 1.52 -16.07 12.59
CA ILE A 16 0.82 -14.78 12.48
C ILE A 16 -0.67 -15.04 12.62
N VAL A 17 -1.31 -14.34 13.55
CA VAL A 17 -2.78 -14.30 13.70
C VAL A 17 -3.24 -12.98 13.09
N SER A 18 -4.26 -13.02 12.23
CA SER A 18 -4.79 -11.85 11.55
C SER A 18 -6.28 -11.94 11.36
N ALA A 19 -7.06 -11.03 11.94
CA ALA A 19 -8.52 -10.99 11.83
C ALA A 19 -9.00 -10.84 10.38
N GLY A 20 -8.21 -10.19 9.53
CA GLY A 20 -8.57 -9.98 8.13
C GLY A 20 -7.42 -9.56 7.25
N GLN A 21 -7.76 -8.82 6.20
CA GLN A 21 -6.76 -8.23 5.30
C GLN A 21 -6.01 -7.12 6.03
N ASN A 22 -4.69 -7.06 5.82
CA ASN A 22 -3.87 -6.02 6.43
C ASN A 22 -3.96 -4.69 5.67
N ALA A 23 -3.24 -3.66 6.17
CA ALA A 23 -3.23 -2.32 5.58
C ALA A 23 -2.79 -2.27 4.10
N MET A 24 -2.09 -3.30 3.59
CA MET A 24 -1.73 -3.40 2.17
C MET A 24 -2.96 -3.47 1.24
N HIS A 25 -4.10 -3.93 1.75
CA HIS A 25 -5.35 -3.92 0.98
C HIS A 25 -5.84 -2.50 0.61
N PHE A 26 -5.43 -1.51 1.41
CA PHE A 26 -5.72 -0.09 1.24
C PHE A 26 -4.49 0.72 0.80
N PHE A 27 -3.45 0.04 0.33
CA PHE A 27 -2.16 0.61 0.03
C PHE A 27 -2.22 1.57 -1.16
N SER A 28 -1.69 2.76 -0.97
CA SER A 28 -1.70 3.82 -1.99
C SER A 28 -0.43 3.87 -2.86
N GLY A 29 0.45 2.88 -2.73
CA GLY A 29 1.69 2.79 -3.51
C GLY A 29 2.95 3.33 -2.82
N GLY A 30 2.82 4.03 -1.71
CA GLY A 30 3.95 4.62 -1.00
C GLY A 30 4.04 4.21 0.46
N PHE A 31 5.26 4.00 0.94
CA PHE A 31 5.58 3.78 2.33
C PHE A 31 6.06 5.09 2.96
N GLY A 32 5.34 5.57 3.96
CA GLY A 32 5.73 6.78 4.71
C GLY A 32 6.83 6.48 5.73
N LEU A 33 7.70 7.47 5.95
CA LEU A 33 8.62 7.46 7.07
C LEU A 33 8.31 8.68 7.96
N LEU A 34 8.84 9.84 7.61
CA LEU A 34 8.56 11.10 8.30
C LEU A 34 8.20 12.14 7.24
N ALA A 35 6.93 12.53 7.20
CA ALA A 35 6.41 13.46 6.21
C ALA A 35 6.24 14.88 6.73
N LYS A 36 6.03 15.02 8.06
CA LYS A 36 5.85 16.28 8.77
C LYS A 36 6.46 16.21 10.16
N LEU A 37 6.93 17.36 10.63
CA LEU A 37 7.26 17.56 12.03
C LEU A 37 5.96 17.81 12.86
N PRO A 38 6.02 17.75 14.20
CA PRO A 38 4.88 18.01 15.06
C PRO A 38 4.22 19.39 14.86
N ASP A 39 4.99 20.37 14.44
CA ASP A 39 4.52 21.74 14.14
C ASP A 39 3.84 21.86 12.74
N GLY A 40 3.74 20.76 11.99
CA GLY A 40 3.16 20.73 10.66
C GLY A 40 4.14 21.02 9.52
N THR A 41 5.40 21.34 9.82
CA THR A 41 6.44 21.60 8.78
C THR A 41 6.65 20.36 7.93
N ASP A 42 6.64 20.52 6.60
CA ASP A 42 6.91 19.44 5.66
C ASP A 42 8.37 18.98 5.77
N VAL A 43 8.57 17.67 5.65
CA VAL A 43 9.89 17.04 5.72
C VAL A 43 10.22 16.41 4.37
N ASP A 44 11.24 16.94 3.70
CA ASP A 44 11.77 16.37 2.46
C ASP A 44 12.86 15.33 2.71
N ALA A 45 13.66 15.51 3.79
CA ALA A 45 14.77 14.64 4.17
C ALA A 45 14.50 13.94 5.52
N PRO A 46 13.81 12.79 5.53
CA PRO A 46 13.37 12.11 6.75
C PRO A 46 14.49 11.80 7.74
N LEU A 47 15.59 11.19 7.29
CA LEU A 47 16.71 10.82 8.18
C LEU A 47 17.34 12.03 8.84
N ALA A 48 17.51 13.12 8.09
CA ALA A 48 18.09 14.36 8.63
C ALA A 48 17.17 15.06 9.65
N ALA A 49 15.85 14.84 9.55
CA ALA A 49 14.88 15.44 10.44
C ALA A 49 14.66 14.65 11.76
N ILE A 50 15.02 13.36 11.82
CA ILE A 50 14.83 12.51 13.01
C ILE A 50 15.49 13.10 14.27
N PRO A 51 16.72 13.66 14.24
CA PRO A 51 17.34 14.22 15.43
C PRO A 51 16.60 15.42 16.04
N SER A 52 15.70 16.09 15.31
CA SER A 52 14.90 17.21 15.81
C SER A 52 13.62 16.77 16.52
N LEU A 53 13.29 15.49 16.48
CA LEU A 53 12.11 14.94 17.13
C LEU A 53 12.31 14.85 18.65
N GLU A 54 11.23 14.97 19.40
CA GLU A 54 11.24 14.76 20.86
C GLU A 54 11.74 13.36 21.23
N ALA A 55 12.45 13.23 22.35
CA ALA A 55 13.04 11.97 22.81
C ALA A 55 12.01 10.85 23.02
N THR A 56 10.74 11.18 23.22
CA THR A 56 9.61 10.27 23.35
C THR A 56 9.18 9.67 22.02
N HIS A 57 9.47 10.34 20.90
CA HIS A 57 9.06 9.90 19.57
C HIS A 57 9.71 8.55 19.21
N PRO A 58 8.99 7.59 18.61
CA PRO A 58 9.51 6.27 18.27
C PRO A 58 10.78 6.32 17.41
N TYR A 59 10.84 7.23 16.43
CA TYR A 59 12.01 7.36 15.56
C TYR A 59 13.23 7.94 16.28
N ALA A 60 13.03 8.86 17.22
CA ALA A 60 14.13 9.37 18.05
C ALA A 60 14.71 8.26 18.94
N LYS A 61 13.87 7.37 19.49
CA LYS A 61 14.30 6.21 20.28
C LYS A 61 15.08 5.19 19.47
N ILE A 62 14.72 4.98 18.19
CA ILE A 62 15.40 4.05 17.28
C ILE A 62 16.72 4.66 16.79
N GLY A 63 16.70 5.94 16.42
CA GLY A 63 17.81 6.70 15.85
C GLY A 63 17.93 6.56 14.33
N ALA A 64 18.40 7.62 13.68
CA ALA A 64 18.47 7.73 12.22
C ALA A 64 19.30 6.61 11.58
N GLU A 65 20.48 6.28 12.14
CA GLU A 65 21.36 5.22 11.63
C GLU A 65 20.68 3.84 11.56
N LYS A 66 19.94 3.47 12.61
CA LYS A 66 19.21 2.20 12.62
C LYS A 66 18.04 2.21 11.64
N ILE A 67 17.36 3.34 11.51
CA ILE A 67 16.24 3.50 10.56
C ILE A 67 16.76 3.36 9.13
N GLU A 68 17.87 4.00 8.79
CA GLU A 68 18.54 3.86 7.49
C GLU A 68 18.87 2.38 7.18
N LYS A 69 19.52 1.71 8.14
CA LYS A 69 19.81 0.28 8.02
C LYS A 69 18.54 -0.55 7.76
N TYR A 70 17.47 -0.33 8.53
CA TYR A 70 16.22 -1.07 8.37
C TYR A 70 15.51 -0.73 7.06
N ALA A 71 15.63 0.50 6.57
CA ALA A 71 15.13 0.90 5.26
C ALA A 71 15.82 0.10 4.14
N GLU A 72 17.14 0.03 4.13
CA GLU A 72 17.88 -0.75 3.13
C GLU A 72 17.59 -2.26 3.23
N GLU A 73 17.46 -2.79 4.43
CA GLU A 73 17.05 -4.19 4.64
C GLU A 73 15.62 -4.45 4.11
N THR A 74 14.71 -3.50 4.27
CA THR A 74 13.33 -3.60 3.73
C THR A 74 13.34 -3.59 2.21
N LYS A 75 14.10 -2.70 1.58
CA LYS A 75 14.27 -2.67 0.12
C LYS A 75 14.81 -4.00 -0.41
N ARG A 76 15.84 -4.54 0.26
CA ARG A 76 16.38 -5.85 -0.11
C ARG A 76 15.34 -6.95 -0.01
N LEU A 77 14.59 -7.00 1.10
CA LEU A 77 13.51 -7.98 1.29
C LEU A 77 12.47 -7.87 0.16
N PHE A 78 12.00 -6.68 -0.16
CA PHE A 78 11.00 -6.49 -1.21
C PHE A 78 11.50 -6.98 -2.57
N ARG A 79 12.75 -6.67 -2.92
CA ARG A 79 13.35 -7.18 -4.17
C ARG A 79 13.40 -8.71 -4.22
N THR A 80 13.76 -9.37 -3.10
CA THR A 80 13.76 -10.85 -3.05
C THR A 80 12.36 -11.46 -3.17
N LEU A 81 11.32 -10.69 -2.88
CA LEU A 81 9.92 -11.08 -3.02
C LEU A 81 9.33 -10.72 -4.39
N GLY A 82 10.11 -10.13 -5.30
CA GLY A 82 9.63 -9.65 -6.59
C GLY A 82 8.74 -8.41 -6.50
N ILE A 83 8.87 -7.63 -5.41
CA ILE A 83 8.21 -6.34 -5.24
C ILE A 83 9.23 -5.27 -5.63
N ASN A 84 9.04 -4.67 -6.80
CA ASN A 84 9.92 -3.61 -7.29
C ASN A 84 9.61 -2.30 -6.57
N VAL A 85 10.66 -1.68 -6.02
CA VAL A 85 10.54 -0.47 -5.22
C VAL A 85 11.60 0.56 -5.60
N GLU A 86 11.23 1.84 -5.51
CA GLU A 86 12.09 2.99 -5.73
C GLU A 86 12.07 3.92 -4.51
N GLY A 87 13.18 4.58 -4.26
CA GLY A 87 13.33 5.57 -3.20
C GLY A 87 14.42 5.23 -2.19
N THR A 88 14.69 6.18 -1.31
CA THR A 88 15.66 6.08 -0.21
C THR A 88 15.11 6.77 1.03
N ALA A 89 15.59 6.39 2.20
CA ALA A 89 15.16 7.02 3.45
C ALA A 89 15.70 8.45 3.64
N GLU A 90 16.70 8.86 2.84
CA GLU A 90 17.28 10.19 2.88
C GLU A 90 16.34 11.26 2.28
N GLN A 91 15.53 10.87 1.29
CA GLN A 91 14.70 11.82 0.53
C GLN A 91 13.28 11.28 0.32
N ASN A 92 12.28 12.07 0.69
CA ASN A 92 10.89 11.79 0.33
C ASN A 92 10.64 12.01 -1.16
N ARG A 93 9.88 11.10 -1.75
CA ARG A 93 9.22 11.19 -3.05
C ARG A 93 7.74 11.47 -2.83
N TYR A 94 7.01 11.70 -3.89
CA TYR A 94 5.58 12.00 -3.80
C TYR A 94 4.77 11.06 -4.69
N VAL A 95 3.98 10.18 -4.07
CA VAL A 95 3.04 9.32 -4.77
C VAL A 95 1.84 10.13 -5.22
N ILE A 96 1.40 9.92 -6.45
CA ILE A 96 0.17 10.50 -6.96
C ILE A 96 -1.00 9.62 -6.49
N SER A 97 -1.82 10.17 -5.61
CA SER A 97 -2.96 9.43 -5.04
C SER A 97 -4.16 9.36 -6.00
N ALA A 98 -5.16 8.54 -5.67
CA ALA A 98 -6.41 8.43 -6.42
C ALA A 98 -7.19 9.76 -6.57
N SER A 99 -6.92 10.75 -5.72
CA SER A 99 -7.48 12.10 -5.81
C SER A 99 -6.55 13.11 -6.55
N GLY A 100 -5.47 12.64 -7.16
CA GLY A 100 -4.44 13.49 -7.76
C GLY A 100 -3.51 14.18 -6.75
N ALA A 101 -3.81 14.13 -5.45
CA ALA A 101 -2.97 14.76 -4.43
C ALA A 101 -1.64 14.02 -4.28
N LEU A 102 -0.58 14.78 -4.02
CA LEU A 102 0.75 14.25 -3.76
C LEU A 102 0.88 13.81 -2.29
N LYS A 103 1.28 12.56 -2.07
CA LYS A 103 1.54 12.00 -0.74
C LYS A 103 3.03 11.69 -0.58
N PRO A 104 3.70 12.27 0.43
CA PRO A 104 5.12 11.98 0.66
C PRO A 104 5.32 10.52 1.07
N ALA A 105 6.36 9.92 0.52
CA ALA A 105 6.78 8.55 0.80
C ALA A 105 8.30 8.43 0.61
N TRP A 106 8.98 7.70 1.49
CA TRP A 106 10.40 7.43 1.31
C TRP A 106 10.64 6.29 0.30
N LEU A 107 9.67 5.40 0.15
CA LEU A 107 9.73 4.25 -0.74
C LEU A 107 8.40 4.09 -1.48
N THR A 108 8.46 3.84 -2.77
CA THR A 108 7.28 3.62 -3.62
C THR A 108 7.41 2.29 -4.36
N ILE A 109 6.29 1.64 -4.64
CA ILE A 109 6.31 0.53 -5.62
C ILE A 109 6.25 1.12 -7.02
N ASP A 110 6.94 0.49 -7.97
CA ASP A 110 7.05 0.99 -9.34
C ASP A 110 5.75 0.87 -10.16
N ASP A 111 4.76 0.14 -9.64
CA ASP A 111 3.42 0.07 -10.25
C ASP A 111 2.61 1.37 -10.11
N ILE A 112 3.01 2.27 -9.21
CA ILE A 112 2.26 3.49 -8.93
C ILE A 112 3.11 4.71 -9.26
N ALA A 113 2.53 5.63 -10.01
CA ALA A 113 3.20 6.85 -10.41
C ALA A 113 3.62 7.70 -9.21
N SER A 114 4.87 8.13 -9.22
CA SER A 114 5.43 9.04 -8.23
C SER A 114 6.34 10.06 -8.90
N VAL A 115 6.52 11.20 -8.25
CA VAL A 115 7.42 12.27 -8.66
C VAL A 115 8.47 12.53 -7.58
N SER A 116 9.62 13.07 -7.98
CA SER A 116 10.72 13.37 -7.06
C SER A 116 10.53 14.71 -6.35
N ALA A 117 9.79 15.64 -6.95
CA ALA A 117 9.48 16.96 -6.40
C ALA A 117 7.99 17.30 -6.58
N LYS A 118 7.47 18.17 -5.69
CA LYS A 118 6.04 18.54 -5.71
C LYS A 118 5.61 19.32 -6.96
N ASP A 119 6.53 20.06 -7.56
CA ASP A 119 6.35 20.86 -8.76
C ASP A 119 6.80 20.16 -10.04
N GLU A 120 7.26 18.92 -9.95
CA GLU A 120 7.69 18.14 -11.11
C GLU A 120 6.54 17.98 -12.11
N LYS A 121 6.80 18.39 -13.35
CA LYS A 121 5.88 18.22 -14.47
C LYS A 121 5.81 16.73 -14.86
N ILE A 122 4.60 16.23 -15.01
CA ILE A 122 4.38 14.79 -15.27
C ILE A 122 4.70 14.44 -16.73
N ALA A 123 4.21 15.26 -17.66
CA ALA A 123 4.32 15.11 -19.10
C ALA A 123 4.00 16.45 -19.76
N ASP A 124 4.21 16.61 -21.08
CA ASP A 124 3.69 17.76 -21.80
C ASP A 124 2.20 17.58 -22.08
N ASN A 125 1.83 16.43 -22.64
CA ASN A 125 0.45 16.09 -22.99
C ASN A 125 0.13 14.68 -22.52
N ALA A 126 -0.79 14.51 -21.60
CA ALA A 126 -1.18 13.23 -21.04
C ALA A 126 -2.61 12.84 -21.45
N LEU A 127 -2.80 11.60 -21.89
CA LEU A 127 -4.11 11.00 -22.05
C LEU A 127 -4.45 10.24 -20.77
N ILE A 128 -5.52 10.64 -20.09
CA ILE A 128 -6.02 9.96 -18.89
C ILE A 128 -7.17 9.04 -19.32
N VAL A 129 -6.94 7.74 -19.23
CA VAL A 129 -7.89 6.71 -19.68
C VAL A 129 -8.54 6.02 -18.51
N ASN A 130 -9.85 6.16 -18.38
CA ASN A 130 -10.64 5.35 -17.47
C ASN A 130 -11.16 4.08 -18.16
N ILE A 131 -11.64 3.15 -17.37
CA ILE A 131 -12.44 2.01 -17.83
C ILE A 131 -13.91 2.40 -17.70
N ASP A 132 -14.66 2.31 -18.81
CA ASP A 132 -16.05 2.71 -18.84
C ASP A 132 -16.89 2.03 -17.75
N GLY A 133 -17.48 2.83 -16.86
CA GLY A 133 -18.25 2.41 -15.69
C GLY A 133 -17.43 2.05 -14.44
N PHE A 134 -16.11 2.20 -14.44
CA PHE A 134 -15.29 2.08 -13.25
C PHE A 134 -15.24 3.39 -12.48
N LEU A 135 -15.86 3.42 -11.29
CA LEU A 135 -16.06 4.64 -10.50
C LEU A 135 -14.92 4.95 -9.52
N ASP A 136 -14.05 3.95 -9.23
CA ASP A 136 -12.98 4.09 -8.25
C ASP A 136 -11.72 4.77 -8.78
N PHE A 137 -11.78 5.35 -10.00
CA PHE A 137 -10.71 6.10 -10.64
C PHE A 137 -11.22 7.47 -11.08
N ASN A 138 -10.89 8.51 -10.33
CA ASN A 138 -11.40 9.86 -10.57
C ASN A 138 -10.48 10.65 -11.52
N THR A 139 -10.73 10.55 -12.80
CA THR A 139 -9.92 11.19 -13.86
C THR A 139 -9.88 12.71 -13.76
N ALA A 140 -10.99 13.35 -13.35
CA ALA A 140 -11.06 14.81 -13.26
C ALA A 140 -10.11 15.37 -12.19
N PHE A 141 -10.04 14.74 -11.01
CA PHE A 141 -9.11 15.16 -9.95
C PHE A 141 -7.65 14.95 -10.34
N ILE A 142 -7.37 13.88 -11.08
CA ILE A 142 -6.03 13.58 -11.59
C ILE A 142 -5.63 14.62 -12.63
N ALA A 143 -6.51 14.93 -13.58
CA ALA A 143 -6.29 15.96 -14.61
C ALA A 143 -6.01 17.33 -13.97
N GLU A 144 -6.88 17.79 -13.07
CA GLU A 144 -6.69 19.05 -12.35
C GLU A 144 -5.33 19.13 -11.64
N SER A 145 -4.92 18.04 -11.02
CA SER A 145 -3.64 17.95 -10.33
C SER A 145 -2.45 18.02 -11.30
N PHE A 146 -2.56 17.43 -12.49
CA PHE A 146 -1.53 17.47 -13.53
C PHE A 146 -1.46 18.83 -14.19
N GLU A 147 -2.60 19.44 -14.49
CA GLU A 147 -2.72 20.77 -15.09
C GLU A 147 -2.11 21.86 -14.19
N LYS A 148 -2.31 21.78 -12.87
CA LYS A 148 -1.64 22.65 -11.90
C LYS A 148 -0.11 22.59 -11.95
N ARG A 149 0.45 21.52 -12.50
CA ARG A 149 1.90 21.32 -12.72
C ARG A 149 2.31 21.50 -14.18
N GLY A 150 1.43 22.05 -15.01
CA GLY A 150 1.73 22.43 -16.39
C GLY A 150 1.63 21.30 -17.41
N THR A 151 0.98 20.17 -17.10
CA THR A 151 0.66 19.10 -18.05
C THR A 151 -0.69 19.41 -18.71
N THR A 152 -0.79 19.32 -20.03
CA THR A 152 -2.08 19.34 -20.73
C THR A 152 -2.71 17.94 -20.63
N CYS A 153 -3.99 17.85 -20.26
CA CYS A 153 -4.67 16.60 -20.07
C CYS A 153 -5.89 16.46 -20.98
N GLU A 154 -6.02 15.29 -21.60
CA GLU A 154 -7.26 14.84 -22.21
C GLU A 154 -7.78 13.62 -21.45
N ILE A 155 -9.10 13.46 -21.35
CA ILE A 155 -9.75 12.38 -20.61
C ILE A 155 -10.62 11.59 -21.56
N THR A 156 -10.44 10.27 -21.56
CA THR A 156 -11.31 9.33 -22.27
C THR A 156 -11.65 8.12 -21.41
N ALA A 157 -12.54 7.26 -21.91
CA ALA A 157 -12.83 5.99 -21.29
C ALA A 157 -12.93 4.90 -22.35
N VAL A 158 -12.31 3.76 -22.07
CA VAL A 158 -12.33 2.59 -22.95
C VAL A 158 -13.03 1.39 -22.29
N THR A 159 -13.53 0.49 -23.12
CA THR A 159 -14.12 -0.76 -22.64
C THR A 159 -13.89 -1.88 -23.64
N THR A 160 -13.95 -3.12 -23.16
CA THR A 160 -13.92 -4.33 -23.98
C THR A 160 -15.13 -5.21 -23.70
N ASN A 161 -15.36 -6.22 -24.51
CA ASN A 161 -16.46 -7.15 -24.28
C ASN A 161 -16.30 -7.90 -22.96
N GLU A 162 -15.07 -8.25 -22.57
CA GLU A 162 -14.76 -8.91 -21.30
C GLU A 162 -15.11 -8.02 -20.11
N ILE A 163 -14.76 -6.73 -20.19
CA ILE A 163 -15.10 -5.74 -19.16
C ILE A 163 -16.62 -5.50 -19.09
N ARG A 164 -17.30 -5.36 -20.24
CA ARG A 164 -18.75 -5.20 -20.28
C ARG A 164 -19.49 -6.34 -19.62
N ASN A 165 -18.96 -7.55 -19.70
CA ASN A 165 -19.55 -8.73 -19.07
C ASN A 165 -19.51 -8.67 -17.53
N LEU A 166 -18.61 -7.89 -16.91
CA LEU A 166 -18.63 -7.60 -15.47
C LEU A 166 -19.80 -6.70 -15.06
N ARG A 167 -20.37 -5.92 -16.01
CA ARG A 167 -21.42 -4.93 -15.72
C ARG A 167 -22.83 -5.53 -15.57
N ARG A 168 -23.01 -6.84 -15.58
CA ARG A 168 -24.30 -7.47 -15.27
C ARG A 168 -24.83 -7.05 -13.89
N ASN A 169 -23.90 -6.69 -12.98
CA ASN A 169 -24.20 -6.08 -11.70
C ASN A 169 -23.25 -4.87 -11.49
N PRO A 170 -23.76 -3.63 -11.28
CA PRO A 170 -22.92 -2.44 -11.06
C PRO A 170 -21.91 -2.57 -9.90
N SER A 171 -22.22 -3.41 -8.91
CA SER A 171 -21.32 -3.68 -7.78
C SER A 171 -20.10 -4.54 -8.13
N GLU A 172 -20.01 -5.07 -9.35
CA GLU A 172 -18.96 -5.99 -9.78
C GLU A 172 -17.76 -5.31 -10.43
N MET A 173 -17.87 -4.03 -10.78
CA MET A 173 -16.75 -3.23 -11.34
C MET A 173 -15.74 -2.82 -10.26
N ARG A 174 -15.16 -3.81 -9.56
CA ARG A 174 -14.09 -3.57 -8.58
C ARG A 174 -12.73 -3.73 -9.22
N ALA A 175 -11.74 -2.96 -8.74
CA ALA A 175 -10.35 -3.02 -9.21
C ALA A 175 -9.82 -4.46 -9.31
N SER A 176 -10.07 -5.30 -8.32
CA SER A 176 -9.64 -6.70 -8.31
C SER A 176 -10.32 -7.59 -9.36
N ASN A 177 -11.57 -7.30 -9.75
CA ASN A 177 -12.27 -8.05 -10.78
C ASN A 177 -11.76 -7.67 -12.18
N ILE A 178 -11.52 -6.39 -12.40
CA ILE A 178 -10.86 -5.89 -13.62
C ILE A 178 -9.47 -6.51 -13.73
N ALA A 179 -8.68 -6.50 -12.66
CA ALA A 179 -7.33 -7.05 -12.66
C ALA A 179 -7.29 -8.55 -13.02
N ARG A 180 -8.29 -9.33 -12.60
CA ARG A 180 -8.41 -10.75 -13.01
C ARG A 180 -8.62 -10.91 -14.51
N ILE A 181 -9.38 -10.02 -15.14
CA ILE A 181 -9.54 -10.01 -16.60
C ILE A 181 -8.22 -9.64 -17.26
N MET A 182 -7.55 -8.60 -16.78
CA MET A 182 -6.28 -8.12 -17.35
C MET A 182 -5.12 -9.09 -17.17
N ASP A 183 -5.19 -10.04 -16.24
CA ASP A 183 -4.24 -11.15 -16.11
C ASP A 183 -4.37 -12.18 -17.26
N ASN A 184 -5.45 -12.11 -18.06
CA ASN A 184 -5.58 -12.87 -19.32
C ASN A 184 -4.97 -12.08 -20.47
N THR A 185 -4.00 -12.67 -21.18
CA THR A 185 -3.26 -11.99 -22.24
C THR A 185 -4.16 -11.49 -23.36
N ALA A 186 -5.11 -12.28 -23.85
CA ALA A 186 -5.99 -11.86 -24.94
C ALA A 186 -6.89 -10.68 -24.55
N ALA A 187 -7.46 -10.71 -23.34
CA ALA A 187 -8.27 -9.61 -22.81
C ALA A 187 -7.44 -8.33 -22.60
N ARG A 188 -6.20 -8.48 -22.11
CA ARG A 188 -5.26 -7.38 -21.93
C ARG A 188 -4.90 -6.75 -23.28
N THR A 189 -4.50 -7.55 -24.28
CA THR A 189 -4.17 -7.05 -25.63
C THR A 189 -5.37 -6.33 -26.25
N THR A 190 -6.59 -6.85 -26.08
CA THR A 190 -7.81 -6.15 -26.57
C THR A 190 -7.98 -4.79 -25.89
N PHE A 191 -7.70 -4.70 -24.58
CA PHE A 191 -7.76 -3.44 -23.84
C PHE A 191 -6.66 -2.47 -24.31
N VAL A 192 -5.42 -2.95 -24.46
CA VAL A 192 -4.30 -2.14 -24.94
C VAL A 192 -4.58 -1.57 -26.33
N ASN A 193 -5.08 -2.38 -27.26
CA ASN A 193 -5.47 -1.91 -28.60
C ASN A 193 -6.54 -0.80 -28.55
N ALA A 194 -7.47 -0.89 -27.60
CA ALA A 194 -8.47 0.16 -27.43
C ALA A 194 -7.84 1.47 -26.89
N VAL A 195 -6.86 1.37 -26.00
CA VAL A 195 -6.08 2.54 -25.52
C VAL A 195 -5.22 3.13 -26.64
N GLU A 196 -4.56 2.29 -27.47
CA GLU A 196 -3.77 2.73 -28.63
C GLU A 196 -4.62 3.48 -29.65
N ALA A 197 -5.86 3.04 -29.88
CA ALA A 197 -6.79 3.77 -30.76
C ALA A 197 -7.06 5.20 -30.27
N GLU A 198 -7.28 5.39 -28.97
CA GLU A 198 -7.45 6.71 -28.38
C GLU A 198 -6.16 7.55 -28.44
N LEU A 199 -5.00 6.93 -28.21
CA LEU A 199 -3.70 7.61 -28.35
C LEU A 199 -3.42 8.10 -29.77
N ALA A 200 -3.94 7.42 -30.79
CA ALA A 200 -3.77 7.79 -32.18
C ALA A 200 -4.55 9.05 -32.60
N GLU A 201 -5.57 9.43 -31.83
CA GLU A 201 -6.41 10.61 -32.10
C GLU A 201 -5.72 11.93 -31.70
N GLY A 202 -4.62 11.88 -30.90
CA GLY A 202 -3.96 13.08 -30.38
C GLY A 202 -2.43 12.99 -30.43
N LYS A 203 -1.78 13.97 -29.81
CA LYS A 203 -0.32 14.02 -29.64
C LYS A 203 -0.01 13.95 -28.15
N PHE A 204 0.17 12.73 -27.67
CA PHE A 204 0.45 12.46 -26.26
C PHE A 204 1.88 11.97 -26.10
N ASP A 205 2.52 12.34 -24.98
CA ASP A 205 3.83 11.83 -24.54
C ASP A 205 3.71 10.95 -23.29
N ALA A 206 2.50 10.89 -22.71
CA ALA A 206 2.17 9.97 -21.63
C ALA A 206 0.72 9.48 -21.68
N VAL A 207 0.49 8.27 -21.16
CA VAL A 207 -0.82 7.73 -20.86
C VAL A 207 -0.94 7.41 -19.37
N VAL A 208 -2.10 7.71 -18.80
CA VAL A 208 -2.42 7.50 -17.39
C VAL A 208 -3.55 6.50 -17.28
N LEU A 209 -3.31 5.42 -16.56
CA LEU A 209 -4.23 4.31 -16.38
C LEU A 209 -4.51 4.06 -14.90
N PRO A 210 -5.67 3.50 -14.53
CA PRO A 210 -5.89 2.99 -13.18
C PRO A 210 -4.96 1.79 -12.90
N ALA A 211 -4.45 1.69 -11.67
CA ALA A 211 -3.58 0.58 -11.24
C ALA A 211 -4.37 -0.71 -10.99
N VAL A 212 -5.00 -1.23 -12.06
CA VAL A 212 -5.84 -2.44 -12.04
C VAL A 212 -5.22 -3.59 -12.84
N PHE A 213 -3.89 -3.69 -12.85
CA PHE A 213 -3.14 -4.71 -13.59
C PHE A 213 -2.26 -5.53 -12.65
N GLY A 214 -2.04 -6.80 -13.03
CA GLY A 214 -1.09 -7.66 -12.33
C GLY A 214 -1.54 -8.07 -10.94
N LEU A 215 -2.72 -8.65 -10.79
CA LEU A 215 -3.18 -9.17 -9.51
C LEU A 215 -2.35 -10.38 -9.07
N LYS A 216 -1.93 -11.24 -10.01
CA LYS A 216 -1.15 -12.44 -9.72
C LYS A 216 0.34 -12.17 -9.62
N ASN A 217 0.88 -11.36 -10.52
CA ASN A 217 2.29 -11.02 -10.62
C ASN A 217 2.49 -9.64 -11.27
N HIS A 218 3.72 -9.16 -11.26
CA HIS A 218 4.09 -7.87 -11.84
C HIS A 218 4.24 -7.89 -13.38
N GLU A 219 4.32 -9.07 -14.00
CA GLU A 219 4.55 -9.24 -15.43
C GLU A 219 3.46 -8.57 -16.29
N THR A 220 2.20 -8.61 -15.82
CA THR A 220 1.08 -7.95 -16.50
C THR A 220 1.27 -6.42 -16.57
N VAL A 221 1.81 -5.81 -15.52
CA VAL A 221 2.09 -4.36 -15.49
C VAL A 221 3.18 -4.01 -16.51
N GLN A 222 4.25 -4.80 -16.55
CA GLN A 222 5.34 -4.62 -17.52
C GLN A 222 4.86 -4.83 -18.95
N ALA A 223 4.07 -5.87 -19.20
CA ALA A 223 3.51 -6.13 -20.52
C ALA A 223 2.66 -4.96 -21.04
N VAL A 224 1.83 -4.35 -20.21
CA VAL A 224 1.05 -3.16 -20.61
C VAL A 224 1.96 -1.98 -20.98
N ARG A 225 3.04 -1.75 -20.22
CA ARG A 225 4.03 -0.71 -20.54
C ARG A 225 4.73 -0.96 -21.86
N GLU A 226 5.15 -2.21 -22.10
CA GLU A 226 5.84 -2.61 -23.30
C GLU A 226 4.92 -2.56 -24.53
N GLU A 227 3.70 -3.06 -24.41
CA GLU A 227 2.71 -3.07 -25.49
C GLU A 227 2.33 -1.63 -25.90
N LEU A 228 2.12 -0.71 -24.96
CA LEU A 228 1.79 0.69 -25.25
C LEU A 228 2.97 1.50 -25.80
N GLY A 229 4.21 1.17 -25.46
CA GLY A 229 5.41 1.81 -26.00
C GLY A 229 5.58 3.31 -25.74
N ILE A 230 4.76 3.88 -24.86
CA ILE A 230 4.76 5.29 -24.44
C ILE A 230 4.93 5.37 -22.89
N LYS A 231 5.30 6.54 -22.36
CA LYS A 231 5.35 6.74 -20.91
C LYS A 231 4.00 6.38 -20.28
N THR A 232 3.93 5.24 -19.62
CA THR A 232 2.70 4.72 -19.01
C THR A 232 2.76 4.87 -17.51
N LEU A 233 1.81 5.63 -16.95
CA LEU A 233 1.67 5.93 -15.55
C LEU A 233 0.44 5.23 -14.98
N PHE A 234 0.64 4.44 -13.93
CA PHE A 234 -0.48 3.84 -13.20
C PHE A 234 -0.74 4.63 -11.93
N ILE A 235 -1.98 5.02 -11.71
CA ILE A 235 -2.39 5.73 -10.49
C ILE A 235 -3.30 4.82 -9.68
N GLY A 236 -3.07 4.80 -8.36
CA GLY A 236 -3.88 4.04 -7.43
C GLY A 236 -5.36 4.40 -7.50
N THR A 237 -6.21 3.42 -7.37
CA THR A 237 -7.67 3.57 -7.29
C THR A 237 -8.13 3.68 -5.84
N LEU A 238 -9.42 3.94 -5.62
CA LEU A 238 -10.01 3.69 -4.31
C LEU A 238 -9.86 2.20 -3.95
N PRO A 239 -9.84 1.85 -2.66
CA PRO A 239 -9.68 0.45 -2.22
C PRO A 239 -10.74 -0.49 -2.84
N PRO A 240 -10.33 -1.73 -3.13
CA PRO A 240 -9.08 -2.40 -2.78
C PRO A 240 -7.93 -2.10 -3.76
N SER A 241 -6.71 -1.99 -3.23
CA SER A 241 -5.48 -1.76 -4.02
C SER A 241 -4.99 -3.06 -4.65
N VAL A 242 -4.98 -3.15 -5.98
CA VAL A 242 -4.46 -4.33 -6.70
C VAL A 242 -2.96 -4.55 -6.42
N PRO A 243 -2.08 -3.53 -6.52
CA PRO A 243 -0.67 -3.70 -6.16
C PRO A 243 -0.46 -4.08 -4.69
N GLY A 244 -1.29 -3.54 -3.79
CA GLY A 244 -1.25 -3.88 -2.37
C GLY A 244 -1.63 -5.32 -2.10
N ILE A 245 -2.71 -5.81 -2.71
CA ILE A 245 -3.15 -7.22 -2.62
C ILE A 245 -2.04 -8.14 -3.15
N ARG A 246 -1.45 -7.86 -4.32
CA ARG A 246 -0.35 -8.64 -4.87
C ARG A 246 0.84 -8.69 -3.92
N SER A 247 1.29 -7.55 -3.41
CA SER A 247 2.43 -7.48 -2.48
C SER A 247 2.17 -8.25 -1.20
N GLN A 248 0.96 -8.17 -0.64
CA GLN A 248 0.56 -8.97 0.51
C GLN A 248 0.60 -10.46 0.22
N MET A 249 0.07 -10.88 -0.94
CA MET A 249 0.08 -12.29 -1.35
C MET A 249 1.50 -12.84 -1.55
N GLN A 250 2.41 -12.04 -2.14
CA GLN A 250 3.82 -12.42 -2.31
C GLN A 250 4.50 -12.60 -0.96
N MET A 251 4.34 -11.65 -0.03
CA MET A 251 4.89 -11.76 1.32
C MET A 251 4.30 -12.95 2.09
N LYS A 252 3.00 -13.18 2.00
CA LYS A 252 2.34 -14.30 2.66
C LYS A 252 2.86 -15.64 2.14
N ARG A 253 2.90 -15.81 0.81
CA ARG A 253 3.44 -17.04 0.19
C ARG A 253 4.89 -17.31 0.61
N ALA A 254 5.72 -16.28 0.65
CA ALA A 254 7.11 -16.42 1.09
C ALA A 254 7.20 -16.81 2.57
N PHE A 255 6.33 -16.26 3.42
CA PHE A 255 6.26 -16.60 4.85
C PHE A 255 5.84 -18.06 5.06
N GLU A 256 4.79 -18.52 4.37
CA GLU A 256 4.31 -19.90 4.44
C GLU A 256 5.32 -20.90 3.84
N ALA A 257 5.97 -20.54 2.72
CA ALA A 257 7.01 -21.37 2.09
C ALA A 257 8.24 -21.59 2.98
N LYS A 258 8.51 -20.67 3.91
CA LYS A 258 9.56 -20.80 4.93
C LYS A 258 9.06 -21.51 6.20
N GLY A 259 7.88 -22.14 6.18
CA GLY A 259 7.30 -22.88 7.31
C GLY A 259 6.57 -22.02 8.34
N GLY A 260 6.22 -20.78 8.00
CA GLY A 260 5.40 -19.93 8.85
C GLY A 260 3.93 -20.36 8.85
N THR A 261 3.28 -20.26 9.99
CA THR A 261 1.84 -20.50 10.12
C THR A 261 1.09 -19.17 10.03
N PHE A 262 0.14 -19.04 9.10
CA PHE A 262 -0.67 -17.83 8.93
C PHE A 262 -2.13 -18.15 9.20
N LEU A 263 -2.65 -17.72 10.35
CA LEU A 263 -4.05 -17.87 10.78
C LEU A 263 -4.83 -16.61 10.32
N MET A 264 -5.35 -16.66 9.10
CA MET A 264 -6.17 -15.57 8.55
C MET A 264 -7.64 -15.77 8.88
N GLY A 265 -8.31 -14.69 9.24
CA GLY A 265 -9.72 -14.70 9.67
C GLY A 265 -9.88 -15.14 11.12
N ASP A 266 -8.80 -15.12 11.89
CA ASP A 266 -8.79 -15.38 13.32
C ASP A 266 -8.27 -14.16 14.07
N GLU A 267 -8.91 -13.79 15.16
CA GLU A 267 -8.63 -12.61 15.94
C GLU A 267 -8.06 -12.96 17.31
N ALA A 268 -6.94 -12.34 17.68
CA ALA A 268 -6.44 -12.44 19.05
C ALA A 268 -7.33 -11.61 19.96
N VAL A 269 -8.02 -12.29 20.88
CA VAL A 269 -9.07 -11.66 21.74
C VAL A 269 -8.64 -11.50 23.20
N ALA A 270 -7.61 -12.22 23.63
CA ALA A 270 -7.09 -12.10 24.99
C ALA A 270 -5.66 -12.65 25.10
N SER A 271 -4.96 -12.28 26.15
CA SER A 271 -3.67 -12.84 26.53
C SER A 271 -3.64 -13.28 28.01
N GLU A 272 -2.79 -14.28 28.29
CA GLU A 272 -2.37 -14.57 29.65
C GLU A 272 -1.07 -13.84 29.95
N ILE A 273 -1.03 -13.16 31.09
CA ILE A 273 0.16 -12.44 31.56
C ILE A 273 0.54 -12.98 32.93
N LYS A 274 1.79 -13.45 33.06
CA LYS A 274 2.39 -13.91 34.31
C LYS A 274 3.68 -13.14 34.55
N ASP A 275 3.83 -12.55 35.70
CA ASP A 275 5.03 -11.78 36.10
C ASP A 275 5.42 -10.69 35.05
N GLY A 276 4.42 -9.99 34.48
CA GLY A 276 4.62 -8.96 33.47
C GLY A 276 5.02 -9.45 32.08
N LYS A 277 4.90 -10.77 31.82
CA LYS A 277 5.19 -11.37 30.52
C LYS A 277 3.97 -12.05 29.95
N VAL A 278 3.71 -11.85 28.66
CA VAL A 278 2.70 -12.62 27.93
C VAL A 278 3.18 -14.07 27.83
N THR A 279 2.35 -15.01 28.27
CA THR A 279 2.66 -16.46 28.24
C THR A 279 1.81 -17.23 27.25
N ALA A 280 0.62 -16.71 26.92
CA ALA A 280 -0.27 -17.30 25.92
C ALA A 280 -1.17 -16.21 25.32
N ILE A 281 -1.70 -16.47 24.13
CA ILE A 281 -2.81 -15.72 23.55
C ILE A 281 -3.97 -16.66 23.21
N LYS A 282 -5.19 -16.12 23.32
CA LYS A 282 -6.43 -16.77 22.90
C LYS A 282 -6.97 -16.11 21.64
N THR A 283 -7.54 -16.92 20.77
CA THR A 283 -8.11 -16.43 19.52
C THR A 283 -9.59 -16.79 19.41
N SER A 284 -10.30 -16.04 18.58
CA SER A 284 -11.75 -16.24 18.41
C SER A 284 -12.13 -17.60 17.83
N ASN A 285 -11.28 -18.20 17.00
CA ASN A 285 -11.60 -19.43 16.28
C ASN A 285 -11.04 -20.71 16.91
N LEU A 286 -10.04 -20.59 17.78
CA LEU A 286 -9.39 -21.77 18.39
C LEU A 286 -10.05 -22.22 19.72
N GLY A 287 -11.08 -21.50 20.18
CA GLY A 287 -11.81 -21.83 21.42
C GLY A 287 -10.87 -21.84 22.64
N ASP A 288 -10.77 -23.00 23.30
CA ASP A 288 -9.95 -23.17 24.51
C ASP A 288 -8.46 -23.43 24.20
N ILE A 289 -8.07 -23.51 22.93
CA ILE A 289 -6.67 -23.75 22.55
C ILE A 289 -5.91 -22.42 22.69
N GLU A 290 -4.89 -22.46 23.53
CA GLU A 290 -3.98 -21.35 23.74
C GLU A 290 -2.76 -21.44 22.82
N LEU A 291 -2.40 -20.34 22.18
CA LEU A 291 -1.18 -20.23 21.41
C LEU A 291 -0.05 -19.74 22.32
N THR A 292 0.97 -20.57 22.50
CA THR A 292 2.14 -20.27 23.32
C THR A 292 3.38 -20.02 22.47
N ALA A 293 4.21 -19.07 22.89
CA ALA A 293 5.48 -18.73 22.23
C ALA A 293 6.46 -18.14 23.25
N ASP A 294 7.75 -18.14 22.89
CA ASP A 294 8.78 -17.47 23.69
C ASP A 294 8.69 -15.94 23.60
N ASN A 295 8.19 -15.42 22.49
CA ASN A 295 8.05 -13.98 22.24
C ASN A 295 6.76 -13.68 21.50
N TYR A 296 6.14 -12.55 21.85
CA TYR A 296 4.93 -12.04 21.22
C TYR A 296 5.18 -10.66 20.65
N VAL A 297 4.71 -10.43 19.44
CA VAL A 297 4.81 -9.13 18.76
C VAL A 297 3.43 -8.59 18.49
N LEU A 298 3.08 -7.51 19.16
CA LEU A 298 1.83 -6.80 18.94
C LEU A 298 1.95 -5.95 17.67
N ALA A 299 1.19 -6.29 16.66
CA ALA A 299 1.15 -5.60 15.36
C ALA A 299 -0.29 -5.42 14.87
N SER A 300 -1.22 -5.23 15.81
CA SER A 300 -2.67 -5.16 15.62
C SER A 300 -3.13 -3.90 14.88
N GLY A 301 -2.26 -2.91 14.72
CA GLY A 301 -2.54 -1.69 13.98
C GLY A 301 -3.12 -0.57 14.85
N SER A 302 -4.00 0.23 14.25
CA SER A 302 -4.59 1.42 14.85
C SER A 302 -6.10 1.22 15.12
N TYR A 303 -6.82 2.33 15.29
CA TYR A 303 -8.28 2.34 15.46
C TYR A 303 -9.03 1.60 14.32
N PHE A 304 -8.58 1.70 13.08
CA PHE A 304 -9.19 1.02 11.94
C PHE A 304 -9.08 -0.51 11.98
N GLY A 305 -8.02 -1.02 12.60
CA GLY A 305 -7.77 -2.46 12.73
C GLY A 305 -8.17 -3.01 14.09
N HIS A 306 -8.85 -2.22 14.92
CA HIS A 306 -9.21 -2.55 16.30
C HIS A 306 -8.01 -2.88 17.20
N GLY A 307 -6.80 -2.51 16.77
CA GLY A 307 -5.60 -2.65 17.61
C GLY A 307 -5.57 -1.66 18.77
N ILE A 308 -6.34 -0.59 18.66
CA ILE A 308 -6.61 0.39 19.70
C ILE A 308 -8.12 0.67 19.67
N ILE A 309 -8.76 0.64 20.83
CA ILE A 309 -10.19 0.92 21.00
C ILE A 309 -10.34 2.25 21.75
N ALA A 310 -11.04 3.21 21.13
CA ALA A 310 -11.39 4.48 21.75
C ALA A 310 -12.84 4.42 22.25
N GLU A 311 -13.01 4.68 23.52
CA GLU A 311 -14.30 4.92 24.17
C GLU A 311 -14.44 6.42 24.52
N ILE A 312 -15.49 6.82 25.21
CA ILE A 312 -15.75 8.24 25.52
C ILE A 312 -14.64 8.86 26.39
N ASP A 313 -14.13 8.09 27.34
CA ASP A 313 -13.24 8.54 28.40
C ASP A 313 -11.91 7.80 28.49
N LYS A 314 -11.70 6.79 27.65
CA LYS A 314 -10.47 5.99 27.65
C LYS A 314 -10.11 5.47 26.26
N VAL A 315 -8.83 5.17 26.10
CA VAL A 315 -8.28 4.45 24.94
C VAL A 315 -7.55 3.23 25.47
N THR A 316 -7.83 2.06 24.91
CA THR A 316 -7.26 0.78 25.36
C THR A 316 -6.65 -0.01 24.24
N GLU A 317 -5.62 -0.79 24.55
CA GLU A 317 -5.11 -1.87 23.73
C GLU A 317 -5.76 -3.18 24.22
N PRO A 318 -6.57 -3.87 23.38
CA PRO A 318 -7.48 -4.92 23.86
C PRO A 318 -6.85 -6.29 24.05
N VAL A 319 -5.65 -6.56 23.49
CA VAL A 319 -5.07 -7.92 23.46
C VAL A 319 -4.13 -8.15 24.64
N PHE A 320 -3.17 -7.25 24.88
CA PHE A 320 -2.20 -7.37 25.96
C PHE A 320 -2.54 -6.48 27.16
N GLY A 321 -3.52 -5.58 27.02
CA GLY A 321 -3.79 -4.57 28.04
C GLY A 321 -2.61 -3.61 28.21
N ALA A 322 -1.87 -3.35 27.15
CA ALA A 322 -0.73 -2.45 27.18
C ALA A 322 -1.16 -1.01 27.45
N ASP A 323 -0.32 -0.27 28.18
CA ASP A 323 -0.56 1.15 28.45
C ASP A 323 -0.62 1.95 27.16
N VAL A 324 -1.68 2.75 27.00
CA VAL A 324 -1.86 3.64 25.85
C VAL A 324 -1.73 5.09 26.36
N ILE A 325 -0.75 5.80 25.79
CA ILE A 325 -0.62 7.25 26.01
C ILE A 325 -1.47 7.95 24.95
N PHE A 326 -2.47 8.69 25.37
CA PHE A 326 -3.34 9.46 24.48
C PHE A 326 -3.61 10.84 25.07
N ASP A 327 -3.82 11.81 24.19
CA ASP A 327 -4.26 13.14 24.58
C ASP A 327 -5.79 13.16 24.62
N ASN A 328 -6.33 13.55 25.76
CA ASN A 328 -7.78 13.68 25.95
C ASN A 328 -8.29 15.08 25.57
N ASP A 329 -7.37 15.97 25.17
CA ASP A 329 -7.74 17.28 24.65
C ASP A 329 -8.38 17.08 23.28
N ARG A 330 -9.71 17.10 23.27
CA ARG A 330 -10.50 17.11 22.03
C ARG A 330 -10.28 18.47 21.40
N GLY A 331 -9.15 18.62 20.71
CA GLY A 331 -8.79 19.84 20.01
C GLY A 331 -9.99 20.39 19.24
N ASN A 332 -10.35 21.60 19.59
CA ASN A 332 -11.39 22.41 18.93
C ASN A 332 -11.04 22.67 17.46
#